data_82276427788425faded26316912f799d
#
_entry.id   82276427788425faded26316912f799d
#
_cell.length_a   1.000
_cell.length_b   1.000
_cell.length_c   1.000
_cell.angle_alpha   90.00
_cell.angle_beta   90.00
_cell.angle_gamma   90.00
#
_symmetry.space_group_name_H-M   'P 1'
#
loop_
_entity.id
_entity.type
_entity.pdbx_description
1 polymer ?
#
loop_
_entity_poly.entity_id
_entity_poly.type
_entity_poly.pdbx_seq_one_letter_code
_entity_poly.pdbx_strand_id
1 'polypeptide(L)'
;ENDSAMSEDHLLAYFNELKELKEKYKHSIKINIGVEVDYIEGYEKEIKEMLDKYGEYIDDSILSVHMIKINDEYHLIDYSPEKFGELVDLLGSIENVYYKYYDTVKMAVNSDLGRYKPRRIGHLNLVRKYNKIYPYDYSGNEKLEEIVRIVKSKDYELDFNVSGYRKPYCNEAYIDGYLLKLVRDYNVKTILGSDSHTHDTVGYKMKEYNRLMEELQF
;
A
#
# COMPACT_ATOMS: atom_id res chain seq x y z
N GLU A 1 -21.06 7.66 2.62
CA GLU A 1 -20.86 6.55 1.68
C GLU A 1 -19.41 6.56 1.23
N ASN A 2 -18.75 5.41 1.29
CA ASN A 2 -17.40 5.26 0.76
C ASN A 2 -17.53 4.82 -0.70
N ASP A 3 -17.26 5.71 -1.63
CA ASP A 3 -17.31 5.45 -3.08
C ASP A 3 -15.95 4.97 -3.66
N SER A 4 -14.94 4.84 -2.81
CA SER A 4 -13.59 4.38 -3.18
C SER A 4 -13.37 2.88 -2.98
N ALA A 5 -14.32 2.17 -2.37
CA ALA A 5 -14.21 0.73 -2.09
C ALA A 5 -15.40 -0.04 -2.65
N MET A 6 -15.15 -1.28 -3.07
CA MET A 6 -16.21 -2.20 -3.47
C MET A 6 -17.07 -2.58 -2.26
N SER A 7 -18.40 -2.52 -2.40
CA SER A 7 -19.29 -3.01 -1.35
C SER A 7 -19.18 -4.53 -1.21
N GLU A 8 -19.43 -5.04 -0.01
CA GLU A 8 -19.35 -6.48 0.28
C GLU A 8 -20.30 -7.31 -0.61
N ASP A 9 -21.46 -6.76 -0.95
CA ASP A 9 -22.44 -7.43 -1.81
C ASP A 9 -21.91 -7.72 -3.23
N HIS A 10 -20.91 -6.96 -3.69
CA HIS A 10 -20.31 -7.16 -5.00
C HIS A 10 -19.08 -8.09 -4.99
N LEU A 11 -18.50 -8.41 -3.83
CA LEU A 11 -17.27 -9.21 -3.75
C LEU A 11 -17.42 -10.60 -4.37
N LEU A 12 -18.52 -11.30 -4.13
CA LEU A 12 -18.73 -12.63 -4.72
C LEU A 12 -18.88 -12.57 -6.25
N ALA A 13 -19.53 -11.55 -6.78
CA ALA A 13 -19.63 -11.35 -8.22
C ALA A 13 -18.24 -11.08 -8.83
N TYR A 14 -17.45 -10.23 -8.20
CA TYR A 14 -16.06 -9.94 -8.57
C TYR A 14 -15.20 -11.21 -8.61
N PHE A 15 -15.22 -12.02 -7.54
CA PHE A 15 -14.44 -13.25 -7.49
C PHE A 15 -14.87 -14.27 -8.56
N ASN A 16 -16.17 -14.42 -8.81
CA ASN A 16 -16.67 -15.33 -9.82
C ASN A 16 -16.26 -14.89 -11.23
N GLU A 17 -16.38 -13.61 -11.56
CA GLU A 17 -15.94 -13.06 -12.84
C GLU A 17 -14.43 -13.27 -13.05
N LEU A 18 -13.60 -12.96 -12.04
CA LEU A 18 -12.16 -13.17 -12.15
C LEU A 18 -11.78 -14.64 -12.25
N LYS A 19 -12.53 -15.55 -11.63
CA LYS A 19 -12.32 -16.99 -11.76
C LYS A 19 -12.60 -17.47 -13.19
N GLU A 20 -13.64 -16.97 -13.83
CA GLU A 20 -13.93 -17.26 -15.23
C GLU A 20 -12.85 -16.71 -16.15
N LEU A 21 -12.40 -15.47 -15.92
CA LEU A 21 -11.31 -14.87 -16.69
C LEU A 21 -9.97 -15.62 -16.50
N LYS A 22 -9.67 -16.04 -15.29
CA LYS A 22 -8.48 -16.85 -14.96
C LYS A 22 -8.48 -18.16 -15.74
N GLU A 23 -9.60 -18.86 -15.82
CA GLU A 23 -9.73 -20.09 -16.60
C GLU A 23 -9.67 -19.81 -18.11
N LYS A 24 -10.38 -18.78 -18.58
CA LYS A 24 -10.40 -18.39 -20.01
C LYS A 24 -9.02 -18.07 -20.55
N TYR A 25 -8.19 -17.39 -19.77
CA TYR A 25 -6.87 -16.88 -20.22
C TYR A 25 -5.68 -17.68 -19.69
N LYS A 26 -5.89 -18.83 -19.03
CA LYS A 26 -4.84 -19.63 -18.37
C LYS A 26 -3.64 -20.02 -19.23
N HIS A 27 -3.81 -20.09 -20.56
CA HIS A 27 -2.72 -20.40 -21.50
C HIS A 27 -1.99 -19.15 -22.03
N SER A 28 -2.47 -17.96 -21.72
CA SER A 28 -1.93 -16.69 -22.26
C SER A 28 -1.35 -15.82 -21.15
N ILE A 29 -1.98 -15.80 -19.98
CA ILE A 29 -1.56 -14.96 -18.85
C ILE A 29 -1.95 -15.62 -17.53
N LYS A 30 -1.10 -15.51 -16.52
CA LYS A 30 -1.43 -15.90 -15.16
C LYS A 30 -2.21 -14.76 -14.48
N ILE A 31 -3.45 -15.01 -14.13
CA ILE A 31 -4.28 -14.08 -13.36
C ILE A 31 -4.27 -14.54 -11.89
N ASN A 32 -3.84 -13.67 -10.99
CA ASN A 32 -4.03 -13.82 -9.55
C ASN A 32 -5.23 -12.97 -9.14
N ILE A 33 -6.18 -13.59 -8.44
CA ILE A 33 -7.35 -12.90 -7.89
C ILE A 33 -6.93 -12.27 -6.59
N GLY A 34 -7.17 -10.97 -6.41
CA GLY A 34 -6.75 -10.28 -5.20
C GLY A 34 -7.60 -9.07 -4.86
N VAL A 35 -7.34 -8.53 -3.68
CA VAL A 35 -7.94 -7.30 -3.19
C VAL A 35 -6.88 -6.44 -2.53
N GLU A 36 -7.09 -5.13 -2.55
CA GLU A 36 -6.41 -4.22 -1.66
C GLU A 36 -7.23 -4.11 -0.37
N VAL A 37 -6.59 -4.45 0.75
CA VAL A 37 -7.22 -4.43 2.07
C VAL A 37 -6.76 -3.20 2.82
N ASP A 38 -7.68 -2.32 3.18
CA ASP A 38 -7.38 -1.21 4.06
C ASP A 38 -7.21 -1.68 5.50
N TYR A 39 -6.08 -1.31 6.10
CA TYR A 39 -5.94 -1.35 7.54
C TYR A 39 -6.55 -0.09 8.15
N ILE A 40 -7.52 -0.27 9.03
CA ILE A 40 -8.18 0.81 9.76
C ILE A 40 -8.01 0.53 11.26
N GLU A 41 -7.29 1.43 11.95
CA GLU A 41 -7.04 1.33 13.40
C GLU A 41 -8.36 1.19 14.17
N GLY A 42 -8.50 0.08 14.91
CA GLY A 42 -9.71 -0.23 15.69
C GLY A 42 -10.77 -1.08 14.96
N TYR A 43 -10.53 -1.45 13.69
CA TYR A 43 -11.39 -2.34 12.90
C TYR A 43 -10.72 -3.68 12.57
N GLU A 44 -9.70 -4.06 13.32
CA GLU A 44 -8.94 -5.29 13.05
C GLU A 44 -9.82 -6.54 13.08
N LYS A 45 -10.84 -6.54 13.91
CA LYS A 45 -11.78 -7.66 14.01
C LYS A 45 -12.64 -7.79 12.76
N GLU A 46 -13.22 -6.70 12.28
CA GLU A 46 -14.05 -6.64 11.09
C GLU A 46 -13.25 -6.99 9.82
N ILE A 47 -12.02 -6.47 9.73
CA ILE A 47 -11.08 -6.80 8.65
C ILE A 47 -10.77 -8.31 8.66
N LYS A 48 -10.49 -8.87 9.84
CA LYS A 48 -10.23 -10.30 9.99
C LYS A 48 -11.45 -11.15 9.59
N GLU A 49 -12.65 -10.77 10.05
CA GLU A 49 -13.90 -11.47 9.70
C GLU A 49 -14.14 -11.46 8.19
N MET A 50 -13.90 -10.33 7.52
CA MET A 50 -13.96 -10.21 6.05
C MET A 50 -12.93 -11.13 5.38
N LEU A 51 -11.69 -11.11 5.83
CA LEU A 51 -10.62 -11.96 5.30
C LEU A 51 -10.90 -13.45 5.54
N ASP A 52 -11.41 -13.83 6.71
CA ASP A 52 -11.78 -15.22 7.02
C ASP A 52 -12.94 -15.69 6.14
N LYS A 53 -13.87 -14.80 5.78
CA LYS A 53 -15.03 -15.11 4.94
C LYS A 53 -14.65 -15.28 3.45
N TYR A 54 -13.76 -14.45 2.94
CA TYR A 54 -13.46 -14.38 1.51
C TYR A 54 -12.06 -14.85 1.12
N GLY A 55 -11.20 -15.12 2.08
CA GLY A 55 -9.78 -15.41 1.84
C GLY A 55 -9.52 -16.64 0.97
N GLU A 56 -10.43 -17.61 0.92
CA GLU A 56 -10.31 -18.78 0.04
C GLU A 56 -10.43 -18.44 -1.45
N TYR A 57 -11.00 -17.29 -1.80
CA TYR A 57 -11.10 -16.80 -3.19
C TYR A 57 -9.85 -16.02 -3.62
N ILE A 58 -8.96 -15.68 -2.69
CA ILE A 58 -7.85 -14.76 -2.90
C ILE A 58 -6.56 -15.51 -3.15
N ASP A 59 -5.92 -15.29 -4.30
CA ASP A 59 -4.58 -15.82 -4.61
C ASP A 59 -3.48 -14.91 -4.07
N ASP A 60 -3.70 -13.57 -4.11
CA ASP A 60 -2.72 -12.56 -3.72
C ASP A 60 -3.44 -11.25 -3.32
N SER A 61 -2.90 -10.50 -2.38
CA SER A 61 -3.50 -9.25 -1.91
C SER A 61 -2.47 -8.34 -1.29
N ILE A 62 -2.83 -7.07 -1.14
CA ILE A 62 -2.00 -6.06 -0.48
C ILE A 62 -2.72 -5.50 0.75
N LEU A 63 -1.95 -5.11 1.76
CA LEU A 63 -2.42 -4.43 2.96
C LEU A 63 -1.94 -2.99 2.91
N SER A 64 -2.87 -2.05 2.87
CA SER A 64 -2.60 -0.63 2.69
C SER A 64 -3.11 0.21 3.85
N VAL A 65 -2.56 1.40 3.99
CA VAL A 65 -3.00 2.42 4.94
C VAL A 65 -3.33 3.70 4.17
N HIS A 66 -4.60 4.03 4.09
CA HIS A 66 -5.08 5.28 3.47
C HIS A 66 -5.54 6.30 4.50
N MET A 67 -5.80 5.89 5.73
CA MET A 67 -6.28 6.78 6.77
C MET A 67 -5.55 6.59 8.09
N ILE A 68 -5.47 7.68 8.84
CA ILE A 68 -4.93 7.71 10.20
C ILE A 68 -6.02 8.14 11.18
N LYS A 69 -5.96 7.63 12.41
CA LYS A 69 -6.90 7.99 13.48
C LYS A 69 -6.29 9.05 14.38
N ILE A 70 -6.99 10.18 14.54
CA ILE A 70 -6.60 11.28 15.43
C ILE A 70 -7.83 11.66 16.28
N ASN A 71 -7.71 11.63 17.59
CA ASN A 71 -8.81 11.99 18.52
C ASN A 71 -10.13 11.28 18.20
N ASP A 72 -10.08 9.97 17.91
CA ASP A 72 -11.22 9.14 17.51
C ASP A 72 -11.87 9.47 16.15
N GLU A 73 -11.30 10.38 15.39
CA GLU A 73 -11.70 10.68 14.01
C GLU A 73 -10.71 10.06 12.98
N TYR A 74 -11.24 9.65 11.83
CA TYR A 74 -10.43 9.08 10.74
C TYR A 74 -10.18 10.14 9.66
N HIS A 75 -8.94 10.26 9.25
CA HIS A 75 -8.49 11.23 8.27
C HIS A 75 -7.77 10.54 7.12
N LEU A 76 -8.26 10.74 5.90
CA LEU A 76 -7.60 10.25 4.69
C LEU A 76 -6.33 11.05 4.43
N ILE A 77 -5.21 10.33 4.23
CA ILE A 77 -3.90 10.95 4.03
C ILE A 77 -3.68 11.36 2.57
N ASP A 78 -4.49 10.82 1.67
CA ASP A 78 -4.26 10.93 0.23
C ASP A 78 -5.46 11.48 -0.55
N TYR A 79 -6.45 12.07 0.13
CA TYR A 79 -7.67 12.58 -0.50
C TYR A 79 -7.41 13.82 -1.36
N SER A 80 -6.88 14.89 -0.78
CA SER A 80 -6.48 16.10 -1.50
C SER A 80 -5.32 16.83 -0.79
N PRO A 81 -4.60 17.71 -1.51
CA PRO A 81 -3.56 18.53 -0.89
C PRO A 81 -4.08 19.38 0.27
N GLU A 82 -5.29 19.93 0.14
CA GLU A 82 -5.93 20.77 1.17
C GLU A 82 -6.18 19.93 2.43
N LYS A 83 -6.73 18.72 2.28
CA LYS A 83 -6.96 17.81 3.41
C LYS A 83 -5.65 17.36 4.06
N PHE A 84 -4.60 17.17 3.29
CA PHE A 84 -3.27 16.91 3.85
C PHE A 84 -2.74 18.13 4.63
N GLY A 85 -2.98 19.36 4.15
CA GLY A 85 -2.65 20.58 4.87
C GLY A 85 -3.39 20.70 6.19
N GLU A 86 -4.69 20.38 6.23
CA GLU A 86 -5.48 20.33 7.48
C GLU A 86 -4.86 19.34 8.49
N LEU A 87 -4.30 18.20 8.03
CA LEU A 87 -3.58 17.25 8.89
C LEU A 87 -2.29 17.84 9.46
N VAL A 88 -1.54 18.59 8.64
CA VAL A 88 -0.32 19.27 9.10
C VAL A 88 -0.66 20.28 10.19
N ASP A 89 -1.73 21.07 10.02
CA ASP A 89 -2.20 22.03 11.02
C ASP A 89 -2.68 21.32 12.29
N LEU A 90 -3.47 20.25 12.16
CA LEU A 90 -4.01 19.47 13.27
C LEU A 90 -2.92 18.82 14.13
N LEU A 91 -1.88 18.27 13.49
CA LEU A 91 -0.76 17.61 14.18
C LEU A 91 0.39 18.56 14.51
N GLY A 92 0.32 19.82 14.07
CA GLY A 92 1.27 20.87 14.38
C GLY A 92 2.53 20.87 13.53
N SER A 93 2.79 19.81 12.75
CA SER A 93 3.91 19.77 11.80
C SER A 93 3.74 18.63 10.79
N ILE A 94 4.40 18.78 9.64
CA ILE A 94 4.48 17.71 8.62
C ILE A 94 5.22 16.48 9.18
N GLU A 95 6.22 16.65 9.99
CA GLU A 95 6.95 15.56 10.65
C GLU A 95 6.01 14.68 11.49
N ASN A 96 5.11 15.30 12.25
CA ASN A 96 4.13 14.58 13.05
C ASN A 96 3.12 13.81 12.18
N VAL A 97 2.77 14.32 10.98
CA VAL A 97 1.94 13.58 10.02
C VAL A 97 2.67 12.30 9.57
N TYR A 98 3.95 12.39 9.21
CA TYR A 98 4.77 11.24 8.86
C TYR A 98 4.89 10.24 10.01
N TYR A 99 5.14 10.71 11.22
CA TYR A 99 5.25 9.84 12.39
C TYR A 99 3.93 9.12 12.70
N LYS A 100 2.80 9.83 12.67
CA LYS A 100 1.48 9.21 12.88
C LYS A 100 1.15 8.20 11.79
N TYR A 101 1.46 8.52 10.53
CA TYR A 101 1.28 7.60 9.42
C TYR A 101 2.13 6.33 9.59
N TYR A 102 3.41 6.46 9.88
CA TYR A 102 4.29 5.31 10.10
C TYR A 102 3.90 4.48 11.32
N ASP A 103 3.41 5.10 12.40
CA ASP A 103 2.85 4.36 13.53
C ASP A 103 1.65 3.50 13.08
N THR A 104 0.76 4.04 12.26
CA THR A 104 -0.38 3.30 11.72
C THR A 104 0.06 2.17 10.79
N VAL A 105 1.04 2.41 9.90
CA VAL A 105 1.63 1.34 9.06
C VAL A 105 2.27 0.25 9.93
N LYS A 106 3.00 0.62 10.97
CA LYS A 106 3.58 -0.35 11.93
C LYS A 106 2.50 -1.18 12.63
N MET A 107 1.38 -0.57 13.01
CA MET A 107 0.22 -1.29 13.55
C MET A 107 -0.34 -2.27 12.52
N ALA A 108 -0.54 -1.85 11.28
CA ALA A 108 -1.00 -2.70 10.19
C ALA A 108 -0.09 -3.94 9.99
N VAL A 109 1.22 -3.72 9.93
CA VAL A 109 2.20 -4.81 9.76
C VAL A 109 2.15 -5.79 10.94
N ASN A 110 1.92 -5.31 12.16
CA ASN A 110 1.91 -6.14 13.37
C ASN A 110 0.55 -6.72 13.75
N SER A 111 -0.56 -6.21 13.19
CA SER A 111 -1.91 -6.67 13.53
C SER A 111 -2.12 -8.16 13.25
N ASP A 112 -2.96 -8.81 14.06
CA ASP A 112 -3.46 -10.16 13.78
C ASP A 112 -4.77 -10.06 12.97
N LEU A 113 -4.65 -10.19 11.65
CA LEU A 113 -5.79 -10.23 10.73
C LEU A 113 -6.10 -11.66 10.24
N GLY A 114 -5.65 -12.68 10.99
CA GLY A 114 -5.91 -14.09 10.69
C GLY A 114 -5.02 -14.67 9.59
N ARG A 115 -5.37 -15.90 9.16
CA ARG A 115 -4.55 -16.69 8.21
C ARG A 115 -4.47 -16.12 6.80
N TYR A 116 -5.45 -15.29 6.43
CA TYR A 116 -5.54 -14.65 5.11
C TYR A 116 -5.03 -13.20 5.09
N LYS A 117 -4.38 -12.77 6.18
CA LYS A 117 -3.74 -11.46 6.20
C LYS A 117 -2.81 -11.29 5.01
N PRO A 118 -2.93 -10.20 4.22
CA PRO A 118 -1.96 -9.90 3.17
C PRO A 118 -0.55 -9.76 3.71
N ARG A 119 0.41 -10.36 3.01
CA ARG A 119 1.84 -10.30 3.37
C ARG A 119 2.62 -9.29 2.52
N ARG A 120 1.96 -8.63 1.58
CA ARG A 120 2.52 -7.52 0.82
C ARG A 120 1.94 -6.21 1.34
N ILE A 121 2.81 -5.28 1.72
CA ILE A 121 2.42 -3.95 2.19
C ILE A 121 2.32 -3.03 0.97
N GLY A 122 1.14 -2.45 0.75
CA GLY A 122 0.85 -1.54 -0.35
C GLY A 122 1.52 -0.19 -0.13
N HIS A 123 1.97 0.46 -1.19
CA HIS A 123 2.51 1.84 -1.27
C HIS A 123 2.95 2.42 0.09
N LEU A 124 3.89 1.74 0.77
CA LEU A 124 4.28 1.99 2.17
C LEU A 124 4.51 3.48 2.47
N ASN A 125 4.94 4.26 1.50
CA ASN A 125 5.25 5.68 1.67
C ASN A 125 4.21 6.61 1.03
N LEU A 126 2.91 6.22 1.05
CA LEU A 126 1.79 6.99 0.49
C LEU A 126 1.71 8.41 1.06
N VAL A 127 2.17 8.62 2.29
CA VAL A 127 2.27 9.95 2.93
C VAL A 127 3.00 10.99 2.08
N ARG A 128 3.80 10.54 1.08
CA ARG A 128 4.53 11.38 0.14
C ARG A 128 3.71 11.81 -1.09
N LYS A 129 2.43 11.44 -1.19
CA LYS A 129 1.58 11.76 -2.35
C LYS A 129 1.57 13.25 -2.71
N TYR A 130 1.77 14.12 -1.71
CA TYR A 130 1.80 15.57 -1.88
C TYR A 130 3.16 16.20 -1.57
N ASN A 131 4.26 15.47 -1.75
CA ASN A 131 5.62 15.89 -1.39
C ASN A 131 6.12 17.16 -2.10
N LYS A 132 5.54 17.50 -3.26
CA LYS A 132 5.87 18.73 -3.98
C LYS A 132 5.21 19.98 -3.40
N ILE A 133 4.11 19.81 -2.69
CA ILE A 133 3.41 20.91 -1.99
C ILE A 133 3.89 20.98 -0.55
N TYR A 134 4.06 19.81 0.07
CA TYR A 134 4.49 19.64 1.46
C TYR A 134 5.81 18.86 1.49
N PRO A 135 6.93 19.50 1.12
CA PRO A 135 8.23 18.83 1.11
C PRO A 135 8.68 18.50 2.53
N TYR A 136 9.15 17.27 2.72
CA TYR A 136 9.74 16.82 3.99
C TYR A 136 10.89 15.85 3.71
N ASP A 137 12.03 16.12 4.34
CA ASP A 137 13.16 15.20 4.32
C ASP A 137 12.95 14.14 5.40
N TYR A 138 12.60 12.95 4.98
CA TYR A 138 12.37 11.80 5.86
C TYR A 138 13.61 10.89 5.98
N SER A 139 14.77 11.34 5.50
CA SER A 139 16.03 10.62 5.63
C SER A 139 16.37 10.39 7.11
N GLY A 140 16.78 9.17 7.43
CA GLY A 140 17.10 8.82 8.82
C GLY A 140 15.88 8.63 9.73
N ASN A 141 14.65 8.57 9.19
CA ASN A 141 13.46 8.35 10.00
C ASN A 141 13.49 6.94 10.63
N GLU A 142 13.63 6.89 11.95
CA GLU A 142 13.80 5.64 12.71
C GLU A 142 12.55 4.76 12.68
N LYS A 143 11.33 5.35 12.62
CA LYS A 143 10.08 4.59 12.52
C LYS A 143 9.97 3.87 11.19
N LEU A 144 10.34 4.53 10.10
CA LEU A 144 10.35 3.90 8.77
C LEU A 144 11.36 2.75 8.72
N GLU A 145 12.55 2.94 9.25
CA GLU A 145 13.55 1.87 9.34
C GLU A 145 13.07 0.71 10.20
N GLU A 146 12.42 0.97 11.32
CA GLU A 146 11.82 -0.06 12.17
C GLU A 146 10.77 -0.87 11.40
N ILE A 147 9.88 -0.21 10.64
CA ILE A 147 8.88 -0.89 9.80
C ILE A 147 9.56 -1.82 8.80
N VAL A 148 10.59 -1.34 8.09
CA VAL A 148 11.33 -2.15 7.10
C VAL A 148 11.97 -3.38 7.74
N ARG A 149 12.54 -3.24 8.94
CA ARG A 149 13.08 -4.38 9.72
C ARG A 149 11.97 -5.39 10.11
N ILE A 150 10.81 -4.90 10.53
CA ILE A 150 9.67 -5.77 10.89
C ILE A 150 9.18 -6.51 9.64
N VAL A 151 8.98 -5.82 8.52
CA VAL A 151 8.61 -6.42 7.23
C VAL A 151 9.57 -7.54 6.86
N LYS A 152 10.89 -7.28 6.93
CA LYS A 152 11.92 -8.28 6.68
C LYS A 152 11.83 -9.46 7.64
N SER A 153 11.70 -9.22 8.94
CA SER A 153 11.67 -10.28 9.96
C SER A 153 10.46 -11.21 9.83
N LYS A 154 9.35 -10.71 9.28
CA LYS A 154 8.11 -11.46 9.03
C LYS A 154 8.09 -12.15 7.65
N ASP A 155 9.15 -12.01 6.85
CA ASP A 155 9.19 -12.44 5.44
C ASP A 155 8.02 -11.88 4.63
N TYR A 156 7.68 -10.62 4.88
CA TYR A 156 6.69 -9.87 4.12
C TYR A 156 7.36 -9.18 2.94
N GLU A 157 6.56 -8.75 1.97
CA GLU A 157 6.98 -8.07 0.75
C GLU A 157 6.48 -6.62 0.76
N LEU A 158 7.13 -5.77 -0.03
CA LEU A 158 6.66 -4.42 -0.30
C LEU A 158 6.15 -4.29 -1.73
N ASP A 159 5.03 -3.61 -1.89
CA ASP A 159 4.53 -3.15 -3.18
C ASP A 159 5.44 -2.01 -3.69
N PHE A 160 6.25 -2.30 -4.72
CA PHE A 160 7.00 -1.25 -5.43
C PHE A 160 6.02 -0.47 -6.30
N ASN A 161 5.24 0.36 -5.67
CA ASN A 161 4.15 1.08 -6.30
C ASN A 161 4.66 2.28 -7.10
N VAL A 162 4.43 2.24 -8.41
CA VAL A 162 4.87 3.28 -9.33
C VAL A 162 3.77 4.27 -9.71
N SER A 163 2.60 4.17 -9.10
CA SER A 163 1.48 5.08 -9.42
C SER A 163 1.78 6.53 -9.07
N GLY A 164 2.62 6.77 -8.07
CA GLY A 164 3.03 8.12 -7.67
C GLY A 164 3.67 8.94 -8.79
N TYR A 165 4.31 8.30 -9.79
CA TYR A 165 4.79 8.99 -10.99
C TYR A 165 3.65 9.61 -11.81
N ARG A 166 2.42 9.11 -11.71
CA ARG A 166 1.24 9.65 -12.38
C ARG A 166 0.51 10.69 -11.56
N LYS A 167 0.88 10.86 -10.27
CA LYS A 167 0.24 11.85 -9.39
C LYS A 167 0.95 13.20 -9.53
N PRO A 168 0.22 14.29 -9.80
CA PRO A 168 0.83 15.58 -10.16
C PRO A 168 1.72 16.18 -9.07
N TYR A 169 1.45 15.84 -7.82
CA TYR A 169 2.16 16.39 -6.65
C TYR A 169 3.11 15.41 -5.98
N CYS A 170 3.29 14.20 -6.55
CA CYS A 170 4.23 13.17 -6.10
C CYS A 170 5.42 13.05 -7.06
N ASN A 171 5.20 12.44 -8.24
CA ASN A 171 6.18 12.25 -9.31
C ASN A 171 7.41 11.39 -8.90
N GLU A 172 7.21 10.46 -8.00
CA GLU A 172 8.17 9.44 -7.57
C GLU A 172 7.45 8.11 -7.31
N ALA A 173 8.16 7.00 -7.21
CA ALA A 173 7.59 5.77 -6.69
C ALA A 173 7.35 5.90 -5.19
N TYR A 174 6.40 5.12 -4.64
CA TYR A 174 6.23 5.07 -3.17
C TYR A 174 7.33 4.26 -2.47
N ILE A 175 8.24 3.63 -3.23
CA ILE A 175 9.55 3.19 -2.75
C ILE A 175 10.60 3.99 -3.50
N ASP A 176 11.10 5.05 -2.89
CA ASP A 176 12.11 5.94 -3.47
C ASP A 176 13.02 6.50 -2.34
N GLY A 177 14.09 7.17 -2.68
CA GLY A 177 14.97 7.86 -1.75
C GLY A 177 15.45 6.99 -0.58
N TYR A 178 15.20 7.46 0.63
CA TYR A 178 15.63 6.76 1.85
C TYR A 178 14.96 5.39 2.02
N LEU A 179 13.67 5.24 1.67
CA LEU A 179 13.01 3.94 1.73
C LEU A 179 13.64 2.93 0.76
N LEU A 180 13.98 3.35 -0.47
CA LEU A 180 14.66 2.48 -1.43
C LEU A 180 16.03 2.02 -0.89
N LYS A 181 16.77 2.92 -0.25
CA LYS A 181 18.02 2.57 0.45
C LYS A 181 17.79 1.50 1.52
N LEU A 182 16.79 1.68 2.38
CA LEU A 182 16.47 0.71 3.43
C LEU A 182 16.05 -0.65 2.85
N VAL A 183 15.21 -0.66 1.81
CA VAL A 183 14.77 -1.88 1.12
C VAL A 183 15.96 -2.68 0.62
N ARG A 184 16.94 -2.01 0.01
CA ARG A 184 18.19 -2.62 -0.43
C ARG A 184 19.04 -3.10 0.74
N ASP A 185 19.29 -2.24 1.71
CA ASP A 185 20.22 -2.54 2.83
C ASP A 185 19.73 -3.73 3.68
N TYR A 186 18.38 -3.88 3.82
CA TYR A 186 17.76 -4.99 4.53
C TYR A 186 17.38 -6.16 3.61
N ASN A 187 17.62 -6.06 2.30
CA ASN A 187 17.24 -7.06 1.31
C ASN A 187 15.77 -7.50 1.47
N VAL A 188 14.85 -6.52 1.42
CA VAL A 188 13.41 -6.77 1.50
C VAL A 188 12.88 -7.05 0.09
N LYS A 189 12.11 -8.11 -0.06
CA LYS A 189 11.45 -8.42 -1.33
C LYS A 189 10.50 -7.33 -1.76
N THR A 190 10.51 -7.02 -3.05
CA THR A 190 9.56 -6.09 -3.67
C THR A 190 8.86 -6.73 -4.86
N ILE A 191 7.62 -6.36 -5.07
CA ILE A 191 6.83 -6.72 -6.25
C ILE A 191 6.33 -5.44 -6.89
N LEU A 192 6.48 -5.32 -8.21
CA LEU A 192 6.00 -4.16 -8.94
C LEU A 192 4.49 -4.04 -8.85
N GLY A 193 4.00 -2.89 -8.38
CA GLY A 193 2.61 -2.47 -8.42
C GLY A 193 2.43 -1.25 -9.31
N SER A 194 1.64 -1.37 -10.37
CA SER A 194 1.26 -0.22 -11.19
C SER A 194 0.08 0.56 -10.63
N ASP A 195 -0.68 -0.05 -9.71
CA ASP A 195 -1.87 0.52 -9.09
C ASP A 195 -2.81 1.08 -10.17
N SER A 196 -3.09 0.21 -11.15
CA SER A 196 -3.84 0.59 -12.34
C SER A 196 -5.32 0.44 -12.12
N HIS A 197 -6.05 1.53 -12.32
CA HIS A 197 -7.51 1.55 -12.33
C HIS A 197 -8.08 1.57 -13.75
N THR A 198 -7.19 1.55 -14.77
CA THR A 198 -7.55 1.56 -16.20
C THR A 198 -6.59 0.67 -16.98
N HIS A 199 -7.06 0.10 -18.08
CA HIS A 199 -6.29 -0.88 -18.87
C HIS A 199 -4.98 -0.32 -19.47
N ASP A 200 -4.93 0.97 -19.76
CA ASP A 200 -3.79 1.65 -20.39
C ASP A 200 -2.63 1.90 -19.42
N THR A 201 -2.86 1.80 -18.13
CA THR A 201 -1.83 1.97 -17.10
C THR A 201 -1.31 0.65 -16.52
N VAL A 202 -1.86 -0.49 -16.94
CA VAL A 202 -1.38 -1.82 -16.53
C VAL A 202 0.07 -2.02 -16.97
N GLY A 203 0.94 -2.42 -16.04
CA GLY A 203 2.37 -2.61 -16.31
C GLY A 203 3.16 -1.31 -16.53
N TYR A 204 2.60 -0.17 -16.14
CA TYR A 204 3.29 1.10 -16.17
C TYR A 204 4.65 1.00 -15.48
N LYS A 205 5.70 1.52 -16.12
CA LYS A 205 7.07 1.51 -15.59
C LYS A 205 7.71 0.12 -15.36
N MET A 206 7.13 -0.96 -15.86
CA MET A 206 7.66 -2.31 -15.68
C MET A 206 9.11 -2.47 -16.17
N LYS A 207 9.45 -1.85 -17.30
CA LYS A 207 10.82 -1.94 -17.86
C LYS A 207 11.84 -1.22 -16.98
N GLU A 208 11.47 -0.05 -16.47
CA GLU A 208 12.30 0.73 -15.56
C GLU A 208 12.50 0.02 -14.23
N TYR A 209 11.44 -0.60 -13.71
CA TYR A 209 11.52 -1.41 -12.49
C TYR A 209 12.47 -2.60 -12.68
N ASN A 210 12.31 -3.38 -13.75
CA ASN A 210 13.17 -4.54 -14.02
C ASN A 210 14.65 -4.12 -14.10
N ARG A 211 14.95 -3.03 -14.82
CA ARG A 211 16.31 -2.49 -14.88
C ARG A 211 16.83 -2.08 -13.51
N LEU A 212 16.01 -1.41 -12.69
CA LEU A 212 16.40 -1.01 -11.33
C LEU A 212 16.70 -2.24 -10.46
N MET A 213 15.89 -3.29 -10.54
CA MET A 213 16.13 -4.53 -9.78
C MET A 213 17.41 -5.24 -10.22
N GLU A 214 17.72 -5.27 -11.53
CA GLU A 214 18.99 -5.79 -12.05
C GLU A 214 20.19 -4.98 -11.54
N GLU A 215 20.11 -3.65 -11.56
CA GLU A 215 21.16 -2.75 -11.07
C GLU A 215 21.38 -2.88 -9.55
N LEU A 216 20.33 -3.16 -8.79
CA LEU A 216 20.39 -3.33 -7.34
C LEU A 216 20.82 -4.74 -6.90
N GLN A 217 20.95 -5.69 -7.84
CA GLN A 217 21.34 -7.08 -7.60
C GLN A 217 20.42 -7.82 -6.58
N PHE A 218 19.10 -7.58 -6.69
CA PHE A 218 18.09 -8.32 -5.93
C PHE A 218 17.78 -9.68 -6.54
#